data_8345c8dd7117fde428a126360abe7ed9
#
_entry.id   8345c8dd7117fde428a126360abe7ed9
#
_cell.length_a   1.000
_cell.length_b   1.000
_cell.length_c   1.000
_cell.angle_alpha   90.00
_cell.angle_beta   90.00
_cell.angle_gamma   90.00
#
_symmetry.space_group_name_H-M   'P 1'
#
loop_
_entity.id
_entity.type
_entity.pdbx_description
1 polymer ?
#
loop_
_entity_poly.entity_id
_entity_poly.type
_entity_poly.pdbx_seq_one_letter_code
_entity_poly.pdbx_strand_id
1 'polypeptide(L)'
;TLTRLLRREDGRLDPARPASELERQVRAYQPWPGSFLEHDGVRLKVWSAAVLDQPVSVEPGRIVLTEGTLGLGTVEGVLRLDEVQPAGKRRMSGAEYRRGKRL
;
A
#
# COMPACT_ATOMS: atom_id res chain seq x y z
N THR A 1 3.46 -30.08 3.19
CA THR A 1 3.29 -28.64 3.05
C THR A 1 2.88 -28.32 1.63
N LEU A 2 1.78 -27.66 1.50
CA LEU A 2 1.28 -27.30 0.20
C LEU A 2 2.08 -26.14 -0.37
N THR A 3 2.76 -26.37 -1.47
CA THR A 3 3.48 -25.30 -2.16
C THR A 3 2.50 -24.65 -3.14
N ARG A 4 2.19 -23.41 -2.88
CA ARG A 4 1.28 -22.66 -3.70
C ARG A 4 2.05 -21.67 -4.56
N LEU A 5 1.78 -21.68 -5.85
CA LEU A 5 2.37 -20.68 -6.74
C LEU A 5 1.72 -19.34 -6.48
N LEU A 6 2.55 -18.32 -6.30
CA LEU A 6 2.05 -16.97 -6.10
C LEU A 6 1.49 -16.43 -7.40
N ARG A 7 0.35 -15.76 -7.30
CA ARG A 7 -0.29 -15.12 -8.44
C ARG A 7 -0.23 -13.62 -8.25
N ARG A 8 -0.46 -12.89 -9.34
CA ARG A 8 -0.49 -11.43 -9.27
C ARG A 8 -1.51 -10.93 -8.24
N GLU A 9 -2.67 -11.58 -8.18
CA GLU A 9 -3.73 -11.20 -7.24
C GLU A 9 -3.35 -11.42 -5.79
N ASP A 10 -2.40 -12.28 -5.51
CA ASP A 10 -1.93 -12.52 -4.15
C ASP A 10 -1.25 -11.29 -3.56
N GLY A 11 -0.82 -10.36 -4.41
CA GLY A 11 -0.21 -9.12 -3.98
C GLY A 11 -1.19 -8.04 -3.53
N ARG A 12 -2.49 -8.27 -3.64
CA ARG A 12 -3.46 -7.26 -3.22
C ARG A 12 -3.34 -7.01 -1.72
N LEU A 13 -3.23 -5.74 -1.36
CA LEU A 13 -3.17 -5.34 0.04
C LEU A 13 -4.59 -5.33 0.62
N ASP A 14 -4.84 -6.22 1.55
CA ASP A 14 -6.18 -6.37 2.16
C ASP A 14 -6.24 -5.54 3.44
N PRO A 15 -6.99 -4.44 3.46
CA PRO A 15 -7.05 -3.58 4.65
C PRO A 15 -7.73 -4.24 5.85
N ALA A 16 -8.34 -5.40 5.69
CA ALA A 16 -8.87 -6.17 6.82
C ALA A 16 -7.74 -6.84 7.62
N ARG A 17 -6.49 -6.73 7.15
CA ARG A 17 -5.32 -7.23 7.87
C ARG A 17 -4.59 -6.08 8.54
N PRO A 18 -3.88 -6.34 9.66
CA PRO A 18 -3.13 -5.26 10.33
C PRO A 18 -2.05 -4.65 9.44
N ALA A 19 -1.77 -3.36 9.65
CA ALA A 19 -0.74 -2.66 8.89
C ALA A 19 0.61 -3.35 8.99
N SER A 20 0.95 -3.94 10.14
CA SER A 20 2.22 -4.65 10.32
C SER A 20 2.34 -5.84 9.38
N GLU A 21 1.25 -6.57 9.15
CA GLU A 21 1.27 -7.69 8.22
C GLU A 21 1.40 -7.22 6.78
N LEU A 22 0.71 -6.12 6.44
CA LEU A 22 0.79 -5.57 5.09
C LEU A 22 2.19 -5.05 4.78
N GLU A 23 2.84 -4.44 5.77
CA GLU A 23 4.21 -3.97 5.60
C GLU A 23 5.14 -5.15 5.31
N ARG A 24 4.99 -6.25 6.04
CA ARG A 24 5.78 -7.45 5.80
C ARG A 24 5.50 -8.03 4.42
N GLN A 25 4.23 -8.00 3.99
CA GLN A 25 3.87 -8.48 2.66
C GLN A 25 4.58 -7.65 1.57
N VAL A 26 4.60 -6.32 1.72
CA VAL A 26 5.28 -5.47 0.75
C VAL A 26 6.74 -5.87 0.61
N ARG A 27 7.42 -6.11 1.72
CA ARG A 27 8.82 -6.52 1.69
C ARG A 27 9.01 -7.93 1.12
N ALA A 28 8.14 -8.85 1.51
CA ALA A 28 8.29 -10.26 1.15
C ALA A 28 7.99 -10.53 -0.31
N TYR A 29 7.08 -9.77 -0.91
CA TYR A 29 6.59 -10.05 -2.26
C TYR A 29 7.36 -9.35 -3.37
N GLN A 30 8.42 -8.68 -3.04
CA GLN A 30 9.27 -8.07 -4.06
C GLN A 30 10.32 -9.06 -4.53
N PRO A 31 10.69 -9.05 -5.80
CA PRO A 31 10.12 -8.21 -6.87
C PRO A 31 8.82 -8.73 -7.44
N TRP A 32 8.44 -9.95 -7.13
CA TRP A 32 7.24 -10.55 -7.70
C TRP A 32 6.51 -11.35 -6.64
N PRO A 33 5.20 -11.31 -6.60
CA PRO A 33 4.29 -10.62 -7.52
C PRO A 33 4.18 -9.12 -7.26
N GLY A 34 4.79 -8.60 -6.19
CA GLY A 34 4.63 -7.23 -5.75
C GLY A 34 3.32 -7.06 -5.00
N SER A 35 3.15 -5.92 -4.36
CA SER A 35 1.93 -5.60 -3.62
C SER A 35 1.24 -4.41 -4.27
N PHE A 36 -0.09 -4.38 -4.23
CA PHE A 36 -0.84 -3.32 -4.89
C PHE A 36 -2.18 -3.08 -4.19
N LEU A 37 -2.74 -1.92 -4.47
CA LEU A 37 -4.11 -1.59 -4.10
C LEU A 37 -4.73 -0.82 -5.26
N GLU A 38 -6.02 -0.55 -5.16
CA GLU A 38 -6.69 0.27 -6.17
C GLU A 38 -7.12 1.58 -5.54
N HIS A 39 -6.88 2.67 -6.26
CA HIS A 39 -7.25 4.01 -5.83
C HIS A 39 -7.78 4.76 -7.03
N ASP A 40 -9.02 5.25 -6.94
CA ASP A 40 -9.70 5.95 -8.04
C ASP A 40 -9.71 5.14 -9.33
N GLY A 41 -9.91 3.82 -9.20
CA GLY A 41 -9.97 2.96 -10.37
C GLY A 41 -8.62 2.63 -11.00
N VAL A 42 -7.53 3.09 -10.39
CA VAL A 42 -6.18 2.84 -10.89
C VAL A 42 -5.46 1.88 -9.97
N ARG A 43 -4.83 0.86 -10.55
CA ARG A 43 -4.00 -0.06 -9.78
C ARG A 43 -2.71 0.65 -9.39
N LEU A 44 -2.44 0.68 -8.11
CA LEU A 44 -1.28 1.36 -7.56
C LEU A 44 -0.37 0.32 -6.92
N LYS A 45 0.79 0.09 -7.52
CA LYS A 45 1.77 -0.83 -6.96
C LYS A 45 2.50 -0.15 -5.82
N VAL A 46 2.68 -0.86 -4.72
CA VAL A 46 3.37 -0.33 -3.55
C VAL A 46 4.76 -0.96 -3.48
N TRP A 47 5.79 -0.14 -3.61
CA TRP A 47 7.16 -0.59 -3.57
C TRP A 47 7.77 -0.53 -2.18
N SER A 48 7.35 0.45 -1.38
CA SER A 48 7.90 0.64 -0.06
C SER A 48 6.80 1.17 0.85
N ALA A 49 6.73 0.65 2.06
CA ALA A 49 5.72 1.06 3.01
C ALA A 49 6.26 0.91 4.44
N ALA A 50 5.62 1.59 5.37
CA ALA A 50 5.97 1.49 6.78
C ALA A 50 4.70 1.59 7.61
N VAL A 51 4.75 1.01 8.80
CA VAL A 51 3.64 1.17 9.75
C VAL A 51 3.77 2.55 10.38
N LEU A 52 2.68 3.32 10.35
CA LEU A 52 2.68 4.64 10.95
C LEU A 52 2.70 4.51 12.47
N ASP A 53 3.68 5.14 13.10
CA ASP A 53 3.89 5.04 14.54
C ASP A 53 3.18 6.18 15.27
N GLN A 54 1.89 6.32 15.02
CA GLN A 54 1.07 7.34 15.66
C GLN A 54 -0.34 6.76 15.88
N PRO A 55 -1.01 7.18 16.95
CA PRO A 55 -2.35 6.66 17.25
C PRO A 55 -3.40 7.30 16.36
N VAL A 56 -3.33 7.02 15.06
CA VAL A 56 -4.29 7.54 14.08
C VAL A 56 -5.24 6.41 13.73
N SER A 57 -6.53 6.70 13.77
CA SER A 57 -7.57 5.75 13.40
C SER A 57 -8.16 6.14 12.06
N VAL A 58 -8.06 5.23 11.09
CA VAL A 58 -8.57 5.45 9.74
C VAL A 58 -9.35 4.20 9.34
N GLU A 59 -10.49 4.41 8.70
CA GLU A 59 -11.30 3.28 8.24
C GLU A 59 -10.50 2.37 7.30
N PRO A 60 -10.64 1.04 7.47
CA PRO A 60 -9.95 0.12 6.56
C PRO A 60 -10.29 0.38 5.11
N GLY A 61 -9.27 0.44 4.28
CA GLY A 61 -9.42 0.67 2.84
C GLY A 61 -9.40 2.14 2.43
N ARG A 62 -9.46 3.04 3.39
CA ARG A 62 -9.43 4.47 3.07
C ARG A 62 -8.01 4.97 2.88
N ILE A 63 -7.81 5.74 1.82
CA ILE A 63 -6.52 6.40 1.57
C ILE A 63 -6.61 7.81 2.12
N VAL A 64 -5.65 8.18 2.95
CA VAL A 64 -5.61 9.50 3.57
C VAL A 64 -4.24 10.12 3.41
N LEU A 65 -4.18 11.42 3.66
CA LEU A 65 -2.90 12.14 3.68
C LEU A 65 -2.32 12.05 5.08
N THR A 66 -1.06 11.67 5.19
CA THR A 66 -0.40 11.59 6.47
C THR A 66 1.09 11.85 6.28
N GLU A 67 1.67 12.66 7.15
CA GLU A 67 3.10 12.99 7.13
C GLU A 67 3.59 13.41 5.73
N GLY A 68 2.77 14.14 5.00
CA GLY A 68 3.13 14.62 3.67
C GLY A 68 3.06 13.56 2.57
N THR A 69 2.61 12.35 2.88
CA THR A 69 2.50 11.27 1.92
C THR A 69 1.14 10.59 2.06
N LEU A 70 1.01 9.38 1.56
CA LEU A 70 -0.24 8.63 1.61
C LEU A 70 -0.24 7.64 2.76
N GLY A 71 -1.43 7.37 3.29
CA GLY A 71 -1.63 6.31 4.26
C GLY A 71 -2.84 5.48 3.91
N LEU A 72 -2.73 4.17 4.07
CA LEU A 72 -3.85 3.24 3.88
C LEU A 72 -4.37 2.83 5.24
N GLY A 73 -5.64 3.10 5.49
CA GLY A 73 -6.29 2.63 6.73
C GLY A 73 -6.41 1.12 6.72
N THR A 74 -6.15 0.51 7.86
CA THR A 74 -6.29 -0.94 8.03
C THR A 74 -7.10 -1.24 9.28
N VAL A 75 -7.43 -2.51 9.47
CA VAL A 75 -8.16 -2.93 10.66
C VAL A 75 -7.36 -2.62 11.93
N GLU A 76 -6.05 -2.53 11.82
CA GLU A 76 -5.18 -2.16 12.95
C GLU A 76 -4.03 -1.32 12.43
N GLY A 77 -4.05 -0.03 12.72
CA GLY A 77 -3.01 0.90 12.33
C GLY A 77 -3.19 1.44 10.91
N VAL A 78 -2.21 2.22 10.49
CA VAL A 78 -2.19 2.84 9.18
C VAL A 78 -0.89 2.46 8.49
N LEU A 79 -0.99 2.05 7.23
CA LEU A 79 0.18 1.72 6.42
C LEU A 79 0.58 2.95 5.62
N ARG A 80 1.76 3.50 5.91
CA ARG A 80 2.28 4.64 5.15
C ARG A 80 2.86 4.12 3.83
N LEU A 81 2.43 4.73 2.73
CA LEU A 81 2.86 4.32 1.39
C LEU A 81 3.98 5.25 0.95
N ASP A 82 5.22 4.75 1.03
CA ASP A 82 6.40 5.58 0.77
C ASP A 82 6.75 5.66 -0.71
N GLU A 83 6.70 4.53 -1.42
CA GLU A 83 6.93 4.52 -2.86
C GLU A 83 5.83 3.73 -3.56
N VAL A 84 5.30 4.32 -4.62
CA VAL A 84 4.17 3.74 -5.35
C VAL A 84 4.40 3.87 -6.85
N GLN A 85 3.66 3.09 -7.62
CA GLN A 85 3.73 3.16 -9.08
C GLN A 85 2.34 2.95 -9.65
N PRO A 86 1.71 4.02 -10.12
CA PRO A 86 0.42 3.90 -10.79
C PRO A 86 0.57 3.08 -12.08
N ALA A 87 -0.48 2.35 -12.44
CA ALA A 87 -0.45 1.56 -13.67
C ALA A 87 -0.11 2.44 -14.87
N GLY A 88 0.86 2.01 -15.67
CA GLY A 88 1.29 2.73 -16.86
C GLY A 88 2.18 3.93 -16.59
N LYS A 89 2.58 4.15 -15.35
CA LYS A 89 3.42 5.30 -15.01
C LYS A 89 4.69 4.85 -14.30
N ARG A 90 5.60 5.81 -14.07
CA ARG A 90 6.86 5.52 -13.40
C ARG A 90 6.66 5.37 -11.89
N ARG A 91 7.63 4.75 -11.26
CA ARG A 91 7.71 4.67 -9.81
C ARG A 91 7.96 6.06 -9.22
N MET A 92 7.27 6.38 -8.14
CA MET A 92 7.36 7.69 -7.53
C MET A 92 7.11 7.60 -6.03
N SER A 93 7.42 8.67 -5.29
CA SER A 93 7.11 8.71 -3.88
C SER A 93 5.60 8.89 -3.69
N GLY A 94 5.12 8.50 -2.51
CA GLY A 94 3.72 8.76 -2.17
C GLY A 94 3.39 10.23 -2.19
N ALA A 95 4.36 11.07 -1.79
CA ALA A 95 4.18 12.52 -1.81
C ALA A 95 4.00 13.05 -3.23
N GLU A 96 4.78 12.54 -4.18
CA GLU A 96 4.62 12.91 -5.59
C GLU A 96 3.26 12.51 -6.13
N TYR A 97 2.84 11.30 -5.83
CA TYR A 97 1.54 10.80 -6.27
C TYR A 97 0.42 11.68 -5.72
N ARG A 98 0.52 12.03 -4.44
CA ARG A 98 -0.45 12.88 -3.78
C ARG A 98 -0.56 14.24 -4.46
N ARG A 99 0.56 14.86 -4.78
CA ARG A 99 0.57 16.17 -5.43
C ARG A 99 -0.10 16.12 -6.79
N GLY A 100 0.16 15.07 -7.55
CA GLY A 100 -0.43 14.90 -8.87
C GLY A 100 -1.92 14.63 -8.83
N LYS A 101 -2.44 14.10 -7.73
CA LYS A 101 -3.86 13.76 -7.58
C LYS A 101 -4.68 14.84 -6.90
N ARG A 102 -4.04 15.83 -6.32
CA ARG A 102 -4.74 16.90 -5.58
C ARG A 102 -5.66 16.34 -4.49
N LEU A 103 -5.17 15.40 -3.76
CA LEU A 103 -5.93 14.84 -2.64
C LEU A 103 -6.09 15.81 -1.50
#